data_c33abd253fe0a492dbc7158991817c6c
#
_entry.id   c33abd253fe0a492dbc7158991817c6c
#
_cell.length_a   1.000
_cell.length_b   1.000
_cell.length_c   1.000
_cell.angle_alpha   90.00
_cell.angle_beta   90.00
_cell.angle_gamma   90.00
#
_symmetry.space_group_name_H-M   'P 1'
#
loop_
_entity.id
_entity.type
_entity.pdbx_description
1 polymer ?
#
loop_
_entity_poly.entity_id
_entity_poly.type
_entity_poly.pdbx_seq_one_letter_code
_entity_poly.pdbx_strand_id
1 'polypeptide(L)'
;MKENQEVERPPREFYSANTMLRYNPLWALILGERSVGKSFEFKRRSVTTPNTIWIYLRRTDILRRDPKNWKSYLSDLLKEQVINVDSEYKVNSEGLWVDGVQKVIFSALSTDSGAHSMNYLPDSIGITKKDDKSKEFKGRKVDSNMTSEQQQALRAEREEHNLEEARRVDEAIEERKKEVGEKLDIKKKIVYEEIIEPTGKYIKNEVEQLFEFYVTVDRYTNTQLFGIANLMTSYNPYFEYFGIRPFTQEFKWFKNKTLLVQNVKIKGMEDFVKSQRFFNLVEGTDYGDYLTNNTPWQDDNFGIEKRPAKAKLRYNAKMHGQTFGIWEYEGIIYISSKYNREYMTFSGLKSLEGDDIAIKKGEGIHKLLNTASDIGAIRFESIPLREVVYEIINGGYKDA
;
A
#
# COMPACT_ATOMS: atom_id res chain seq x y z
N MET A 1 -11.29 35.05 -34.59
CA MET A 1 -12.04 33.79 -34.62
C MET A 1 -11.31 32.79 -33.68
N LYS A 2 -11.91 32.47 -32.53
CA LYS A 2 -11.36 31.44 -31.66
C LYS A 2 -11.87 30.11 -32.22
N GLU A 3 -11.01 29.33 -32.85
CA GLU A 3 -11.30 27.92 -33.14
C GLU A 3 -11.65 27.25 -31.81
N ASN A 4 -12.88 26.77 -31.68
CA ASN A 4 -13.27 25.84 -30.65
C ASN A 4 -12.53 24.55 -30.97
N GLN A 5 -11.36 24.33 -30.33
CA GLN A 5 -10.77 23.00 -30.28
C GLN A 5 -11.79 22.12 -29.54
N GLU A 6 -12.42 21.22 -30.27
CA GLU A 6 -13.19 20.13 -29.66
C GLU A 6 -12.24 19.37 -28.73
N VAL A 7 -12.54 19.45 -27.45
CA VAL A 7 -11.81 18.64 -26.44
C VAL A 7 -12.20 17.20 -26.74
N GLU A 8 -11.26 16.42 -27.30
CA GLU A 8 -11.47 15.00 -27.50
C GLU A 8 -11.92 14.35 -26.19
N ARG A 9 -13.00 13.58 -26.26
CA ARG A 9 -13.55 12.90 -25.10
C ARG A 9 -12.68 11.70 -24.76
N PRO A 10 -12.50 11.38 -23.46
CA PRO A 10 -11.79 10.17 -23.06
C PRO A 10 -12.41 8.93 -23.73
N PRO A 11 -11.62 7.86 -23.92
CA PRO A 11 -12.15 6.62 -24.47
C PRO A 11 -13.37 6.17 -23.68
N ARG A 12 -14.40 5.67 -24.36
CA ARG A 12 -15.67 5.28 -23.74
C ARG A 12 -15.54 4.08 -22.79
N GLU A 13 -14.47 3.30 -22.93
CA GLU A 13 -14.23 2.11 -22.13
C GLU A 13 -13.12 2.38 -21.11
N PHE A 14 -13.50 2.32 -19.86
CA PHE A 14 -12.57 2.29 -18.74
C PHE A 14 -12.29 0.85 -18.32
N TYR A 15 -11.27 0.68 -17.47
CA TYR A 15 -10.92 -0.62 -16.92
C TYR A 15 -12.12 -1.31 -16.27
N SER A 16 -12.30 -2.60 -16.59
CA SER A 16 -13.27 -3.49 -15.96
C SER A 16 -12.57 -4.70 -15.35
N ALA A 17 -12.84 -4.99 -14.10
CA ALA A 17 -12.30 -6.15 -13.40
C ALA A 17 -13.04 -7.46 -13.73
N ASN A 18 -14.02 -7.47 -14.63
CA ASN A 18 -14.84 -8.65 -14.95
C ASN A 18 -14.01 -9.87 -15.33
N THR A 19 -13.03 -9.70 -16.21
CA THR A 19 -12.18 -10.81 -16.68
C THR A 19 -11.26 -11.29 -15.56
N MET A 20 -10.64 -10.37 -14.81
CA MET A 20 -9.82 -10.69 -13.65
C MET A 20 -10.61 -11.51 -12.62
N LEU A 21 -11.82 -11.10 -12.29
CA LEU A 21 -12.66 -11.78 -11.32
C LEU A 21 -13.14 -13.16 -11.78
N ARG A 22 -13.37 -13.36 -13.10
CA ARG A 22 -13.69 -14.68 -13.67
C ARG A 22 -12.57 -15.69 -13.50
N TYR A 23 -11.31 -15.26 -13.53
CA TYR A 23 -10.16 -16.12 -13.23
C TYR A 23 -10.09 -16.55 -11.76
N ASN A 24 -10.80 -15.88 -10.88
CA ASN A 24 -10.88 -16.16 -9.44
C ASN A 24 -9.52 -16.34 -8.76
N PRO A 25 -8.53 -15.45 -8.97
CA PRO A 25 -7.23 -15.56 -8.33
C PRO A 25 -7.35 -15.34 -6.81
N LEU A 26 -6.49 -16.00 -6.04
CA LEU A 26 -6.35 -15.66 -4.62
C LEU A 26 -5.74 -14.26 -4.45
N TRP A 27 -4.68 -13.99 -5.20
CA TRP A 27 -4.06 -12.68 -5.28
C TRP A 27 -3.99 -12.20 -6.72
N ALA A 28 -4.23 -10.92 -6.94
CA ALA A 28 -4.12 -10.27 -8.22
C ALA A 28 -3.31 -8.98 -8.13
N LEU A 29 -2.41 -8.75 -9.07
CA LEU A 29 -1.77 -7.45 -9.28
C LEU A 29 -2.32 -6.84 -10.57
N ILE A 30 -2.93 -5.66 -10.46
CA ILE A 30 -3.53 -4.92 -11.57
C ILE A 30 -2.62 -3.73 -11.86
N LEU A 31 -1.79 -3.88 -12.86
CA LEU A 31 -0.76 -2.94 -13.27
C LEU A 31 -1.17 -2.23 -14.55
N GLY A 32 -0.79 -1.00 -14.74
CA GLY A 32 -1.09 -0.32 -15.99
C GLY A 32 -1.04 1.19 -15.89
N GLU A 33 -1.45 1.84 -16.96
CA GLU A 33 -1.43 3.29 -17.13
C GLU A 33 -2.21 4.03 -16.03
N ARG A 34 -1.84 5.29 -15.82
CA ARG A 34 -2.62 6.20 -15.00
C ARG A 34 -3.99 6.48 -15.64
N SER A 35 -4.95 6.84 -14.81
CA SER A 35 -6.27 7.36 -15.24
C SER A 35 -7.15 6.40 -16.04
N VAL A 36 -6.74 5.13 -16.21
CA VAL A 36 -7.56 4.11 -16.89
C VAL A 36 -8.74 3.58 -16.06
N GLY A 37 -8.96 4.10 -14.86
CA GLY A 37 -10.13 3.75 -14.03
C GLY A 37 -9.95 2.56 -13.09
N LYS A 38 -8.74 2.01 -12.89
CA LYS A 38 -8.49 0.86 -11.99
C LYS A 38 -9.08 1.06 -10.60
N SER A 39 -8.70 2.13 -9.91
CA SER A 39 -9.19 2.43 -8.55
C SER A 39 -10.70 2.73 -8.54
N PHE A 40 -11.21 3.39 -9.57
CA PHE A 40 -12.63 3.67 -9.71
C PHE A 40 -13.45 2.38 -9.79
N GLU A 41 -13.04 1.43 -10.63
CA GLU A 41 -13.71 0.14 -10.79
C GLU A 41 -13.80 -0.63 -9.47
N PHE A 42 -12.72 -0.70 -8.70
CA PHE A 42 -12.74 -1.39 -7.41
C PHE A 42 -13.56 -0.64 -6.36
N LYS A 43 -13.56 0.69 -6.34
CA LYS A 43 -14.44 1.48 -5.48
C LYS A 43 -15.92 1.31 -5.86
N ARG A 44 -16.23 1.31 -7.16
CA ARG A 44 -17.57 1.01 -7.65
C ARG A 44 -18.04 -0.37 -7.15
N ARG A 45 -17.22 -1.40 -7.32
CA ARG A 45 -17.54 -2.76 -6.89
C ARG A 45 -17.71 -2.87 -5.38
N SER A 46 -16.92 -2.16 -4.61
CA SER A 46 -17.04 -2.21 -3.16
C SER A 46 -18.38 -1.70 -2.65
N VAL A 47 -19.02 -0.81 -3.40
CA VAL A 47 -20.36 -0.31 -3.06
C VAL A 47 -21.45 -1.21 -3.62
N THR A 48 -21.28 -1.76 -4.84
CA THR A 48 -22.34 -2.46 -5.58
C THR A 48 -22.37 -3.97 -5.36
N THR A 49 -21.27 -4.60 -4.90
CA THR A 49 -21.22 -6.05 -4.72
C THR A 49 -22.02 -6.45 -3.45
N PRO A 50 -23.04 -7.30 -3.57
CA PRO A 50 -23.78 -7.77 -2.42
C PRO A 50 -22.93 -8.73 -1.56
N ASN A 51 -23.30 -8.88 -0.29
CA ASN A 51 -22.71 -9.85 0.64
C ASN A 51 -21.17 -9.88 0.65
N THR A 52 -20.56 -8.69 0.49
CA THR A 52 -19.09 -8.56 0.42
C THR A 52 -18.65 -7.35 1.23
N ILE A 53 -17.68 -7.55 2.11
CA ILE A 53 -16.96 -6.49 2.80
C ILE A 53 -15.62 -6.29 2.07
N TRP A 54 -15.33 -5.04 1.73
CA TRP A 54 -14.10 -4.67 1.08
C TRP A 54 -13.18 -3.94 2.07
N ILE A 55 -11.94 -4.39 2.15
CA ILE A 55 -10.93 -3.78 2.99
C ILE A 55 -9.99 -3.00 2.08
N TYR A 56 -10.05 -1.67 2.18
CA TYR A 56 -9.14 -0.78 1.47
C TYR A 56 -7.90 -0.54 2.31
N LEU A 57 -6.82 -1.16 1.85
CA LEU A 57 -5.52 -1.09 2.49
C LEU A 57 -4.67 0.00 1.82
N ARG A 58 -4.03 0.80 2.64
CA ARG A 58 -3.02 1.78 2.26
C ARG A 58 -1.70 1.47 2.95
N ARG A 59 -0.60 1.98 2.44
CA ARG A 59 0.73 1.77 3.05
C ARG A 59 0.83 2.42 4.41
N THR A 60 0.34 3.64 4.56
CA THR A 60 0.44 4.42 5.81
C THR A 60 -0.91 4.89 6.30
N ASP A 61 -1.01 5.12 7.61
CA ASP A 61 -2.23 5.61 8.25
C ASP A 61 -2.65 7.02 7.78
N ILE A 62 -1.68 7.86 7.39
CA ILE A 62 -1.96 9.18 6.82
C ILE A 62 -2.78 9.06 5.53
N LEU A 63 -2.40 8.11 4.66
CA LEU A 63 -3.12 7.87 3.41
C LEU A 63 -4.51 7.27 3.65
N ARG A 64 -4.70 6.51 4.73
CA ARG A 64 -5.99 5.95 5.13
C ARG A 64 -7.01 7.02 5.49
N ARG A 65 -6.57 8.10 6.13
CA ARG A 65 -7.43 9.12 6.73
C ARG A 65 -7.99 10.14 5.74
N ASP A 66 -7.99 9.86 4.45
CA ASP A 66 -8.57 10.76 3.45
C ASP A 66 -10.00 10.37 3.00
N PRO A 67 -11.04 10.66 3.82
CA PRO A 67 -12.43 10.40 3.44
C PRO A 67 -12.92 11.31 2.30
N LYS A 68 -12.22 12.43 1.99
CA LYS A 68 -12.63 13.37 0.93
C LYS A 68 -12.58 12.69 -0.44
N ASN A 69 -11.56 11.89 -0.68
CA ASN A 69 -11.41 11.12 -1.91
C ASN A 69 -12.62 10.18 -2.14
N TRP A 70 -13.05 9.45 -1.11
CA TRP A 70 -14.21 8.58 -1.19
C TRP A 70 -15.52 9.35 -1.40
N LYS A 71 -15.70 10.51 -0.79
CA LYS A 71 -16.87 11.37 -1.01
C LYS A 71 -16.94 11.84 -2.46
N SER A 72 -15.80 12.21 -3.06
CA SER A 72 -15.73 12.55 -4.48
C SER A 72 -16.16 11.37 -5.36
N TYR A 73 -15.63 10.17 -5.12
CA TYR A 73 -16.02 8.97 -5.86
C TYR A 73 -17.50 8.64 -5.76
N LEU A 74 -18.08 8.74 -4.56
CA LEU A 74 -19.53 8.52 -4.37
C LEU A 74 -20.34 9.55 -5.15
N SER A 75 -19.92 10.82 -5.16
CA SER A 75 -20.57 11.85 -5.95
C SER A 75 -20.55 11.52 -7.45
N ASP A 76 -19.44 11.00 -7.95
CA ASP A 76 -19.32 10.62 -9.36
C ASP A 76 -20.18 9.38 -9.69
N LEU A 77 -20.19 8.36 -8.82
CA LEU A 77 -21.05 7.20 -8.98
C LEU A 77 -22.56 7.54 -8.93
N LEU A 78 -22.94 8.52 -8.11
CA LEU A 78 -24.30 9.02 -8.05
C LEU A 78 -24.70 9.78 -9.32
N LYS A 79 -23.81 10.65 -9.83
CA LYS A 79 -24.04 11.39 -11.09
C LYS A 79 -24.20 10.46 -12.29
N GLU A 80 -23.40 9.38 -12.32
CA GLU A 80 -23.46 8.38 -13.38
C GLU A 80 -24.58 7.34 -13.17
N GLN A 81 -25.40 7.50 -12.13
CA GLN A 81 -26.48 6.57 -11.76
C GLN A 81 -26.03 5.12 -11.58
N VAL A 82 -24.79 4.92 -11.18
CA VAL A 82 -24.21 3.60 -10.93
C VAL A 82 -24.67 3.02 -9.58
N ILE A 83 -24.96 3.91 -8.63
CA ILE A 83 -25.45 3.57 -7.28
C ILE A 83 -26.79 4.25 -7.01
N ASN A 84 -27.58 3.68 -6.11
CA ASN A 84 -28.92 4.16 -5.82
C ASN A 84 -28.87 5.53 -5.13
N VAL A 85 -29.60 6.50 -5.67
CA VAL A 85 -29.69 7.86 -5.12
C VAL A 85 -30.51 7.93 -3.82
N ASP A 86 -31.40 6.96 -3.59
CA ASP A 86 -32.25 6.91 -2.40
C ASP A 86 -31.53 6.27 -1.19
N SER A 87 -30.35 5.68 -1.39
CA SER A 87 -29.57 5.08 -0.32
C SER A 87 -28.78 6.11 0.50
N GLU A 88 -28.68 5.89 1.81
CA GLU A 88 -27.85 6.70 2.69
C GLU A 88 -26.37 6.25 2.62
N TYR A 89 -25.48 7.14 2.23
CA TYR A 89 -24.04 6.90 2.17
C TYR A 89 -23.30 7.68 3.26
N LYS A 90 -22.60 6.97 4.15
CA LYS A 90 -21.80 7.57 5.21
C LYS A 90 -20.33 7.17 5.07
N VAL A 91 -19.45 8.15 5.00
CA VAL A 91 -17.99 7.95 4.95
C VAL A 91 -17.33 8.68 6.11
N ASN A 92 -16.47 7.96 6.84
CA ASN A 92 -15.61 8.52 7.88
C ASN A 92 -14.18 7.92 7.78
N SER A 93 -13.34 8.13 8.79
CA SER A 93 -11.96 7.59 8.85
C SER A 93 -11.88 6.06 8.97
N GLU A 94 -12.96 5.37 9.31
CA GLU A 94 -12.99 3.92 9.53
C GLU A 94 -13.47 3.18 8.28
N GLY A 95 -14.32 3.83 7.44
CA GLY A 95 -14.86 3.16 6.26
C GLY A 95 -16.04 3.86 5.61
N LEU A 96 -16.80 3.07 4.87
CA LEU A 96 -18.01 3.47 4.17
C LEU A 96 -19.17 2.55 4.55
N TRP A 97 -20.32 3.16 4.81
CA TRP A 97 -21.60 2.50 5.10
C TRP A 97 -22.62 2.89 4.04
N VAL A 98 -23.45 1.93 3.67
CA VAL A 98 -24.59 2.10 2.78
C VAL A 98 -25.83 1.59 3.52
N ASP A 99 -26.82 2.44 3.71
CA ASP A 99 -28.05 2.15 4.46
C ASP A 99 -27.76 1.56 5.86
N GLY A 100 -26.73 2.08 6.51
CA GLY A 100 -26.29 1.63 7.82
C GLY A 100 -25.40 0.37 7.81
N VAL A 101 -25.22 -0.30 6.68
CA VAL A 101 -24.38 -1.50 6.54
C VAL A 101 -22.96 -1.11 6.14
N GLN A 102 -21.95 -1.59 6.87
CA GLN A 102 -20.55 -1.33 6.50
C GLN A 102 -20.16 -2.14 5.27
N LYS A 103 -19.81 -1.46 4.19
CA LYS A 103 -19.38 -2.05 2.92
C LYS A 103 -17.88 -1.99 2.74
N VAL A 104 -17.24 -0.97 3.31
CA VAL A 104 -15.79 -0.75 3.16
C VAL A 104 -15.19 -0.46 4.53
N ILE A 105 -14.04 -1.07 4.80
CA ILE A 105 -13.19 -0.80 5.95
C ILE A 105 -11.89 -0.18 5.44
N PHE A 106 -11.47 0.92 6.05
CA PHE A 106 -10.19 1.54 5.74
C PHE A 106 -9.11 1.05 6.70
N SER A 107 -8.00 0.58 6.15
CA SER A 107 -6.87 0.08 6.93
C SER A 107 -5.54 0.56 6.39
N ALA A 108 -4.49 0.47 7.20
CA ALA A 108 -3.13 0.79 6.82
C ALA A 108 -2.16 -0.29 7.27
N LEU A 109 -1.15 -0.56 6.42
CA LEU A 109 -0.17 -1.59 6.68
C LEU A 109 0.83 -1.19 7.78
N SER A 110 1.15 0.11 7.88
CA SER A 110 2.14 0.65 8.83
C SER A 110 1.67 0.74 10.28
N THR A 111 0.41 0.42 10.56
CA THR A 111 -0.12 0.49 11.93
C THR A 111 -0.21 -0.89 12.54
N ASP A 112 0.47 -1.12 13.67
CA ASP A 112 0.32 -2.32 14.48
C ASP A 112 -1.14 -2.58 14.87
N SER A 113 -1.95 -1.50 14.96
CA SER A 113 -3.39 -1.55 15.18
C SER A 113 -4.20 -2.04 13.96
N GLY A 114 -3.64 -1.98 12.75
CA GLY A 114 -4.34 -2.41 11.52
C GLY A 114 -4.71 -3.88 11.55
N ALA A 115 -3.78 -4.75 11.91
CA ALA A 115 -4.01 -6.18 12.03
C ALA A 115 -4.87 -6.51 13.28
N HIS A 116 -4.64 -5.84 14.40
CA HIS A 116 -5.40 -6.06 15.63
C HIS A 116 -6.83 -5.54 15.55
N SER A 117 -7.08 -4.40 14.88
CA SER A 117 -8.44 -3.88 14.68
C SER A 117 -9.30 -4.78 13.77
N MET A 118 -8.69 -5.62 12.94
CA MET A 118 -9.38 -6.59 12.09
C MET A 118 -9.89 -7.81 12.86
N ASN A 119 -9.51 -8.01 14.12
CA ASN A 119 -10.08 -9.06 14.97
C ASN A 119 -11.58 -8.88 15.22
N TYR A 120 -12.10 -7.68 14.99
CA TYR A 120 -13.52 -7.34 15.13
C TYR A 120 -14.28 -7.27 13.80
N LEU A 121 -13.74 -7.85 12.72
CA LEU A 121 -14.51 -8.00 11.50
C LEU A 121 -15.75 -8.84 11.80
N PRO A 122 -16.96 -8.28 11.68
CA PRO A 122 -18.17 -9.03 11.95
C PRO A 122 -18.26 -10.21 10.97
N ASP A 123 -18.51 -11.39 11.49
CA ASP A 123 -18.80 -12.57 10.66
C ASP A 123 -20.17 -12.44 9.95
N SER A 124 -20.90 -11.34 10.21
CA SER A 124 -22.19 -11.04 9.62
C SER A 124 -22.36 -9.57 9.23
N ILE A 125 -22.92 -9.29 8.04
CA ILE A 125 -23.38 -7.97 7.63
C ILE A 125 -24.62 -7.63 8.46
N GLY A 126 -24.65 -6.51 9.12
CA GLY A 126 -25.88 -6.03 9.73
C GLY A 126 -25.74 -5.50 11.14
N ILE A 127 -24.55 -5.49 11.73
CA ILE A 127 -24.35 -4.77 12.98
C ILE A 127 -23.92 -3.36 12.62
N THR A 128 -24.84 -2.43 12.74
CA THR A 128 -24.54 -1.01 12.59
C THR A 128 -24.14 -0.45 13.94
N LYS A 129 -23.16 0.47 13.99
CA LYS A 129 -22.89 1.27 15.20
C LYS A 129 -24.12 2.07 15.68
N LYS A 130 -25.22 2.12 14.93
CA LYS A 130 -26.48 2.70 15.41
C LYS A 130 -27.15 1.88 16.50
N ASP A 131 -26.96 0.55 16.47
CA ASP A 131 -27.46 -0.35 17.50
C ASP A 131 -26.49 -0.43 18.67
N ASP A 132 -25.23 -0.13 18.42
CA ASP A 132 -24.19 0.05 19.44
C ASP A 132 -24.25 1.48 19.98
N LYS A 133 -25.28 1.76 20.75
CA LYS A 133 -25.14 2.74 21.81
C LYS A 133 -24.34 2.06 22.91
N SER A 134 -23.05 1.80 22.65
CA SER A 134 -22.10 1.49 23.69
C SER A 134 -22.21 2.66 24.64
N LYS A 135 -22.80 2.42 25.78
CA LYS A 135 -22.81 3.40 26.86
C LYS A 135 -21.37 3.52 27.26
N GLU A 136 -20.70 4.55 26.70
CA GLU A 136 -19.36 4.89 27.15
C GLU A 136 -19.33 4.71 28.68
N PHE A 137 -18.37 3.90 29.15
CA PHE A 137 -18.18 3.72 30.59
C PHE A 137 -18.01 5.10 31.21
N LYS A 138 -19.08 5.60 31.83
CA LYS A 138 -19.12 6.90 32.53
C LYS A 138 -18.51 6.81 33.93
N GLY A 139 -17.71 5.78 34.21
CA GLY A 139 -16.98 5.63 35.44
C GLY A 139 -15.91 6.72 35.63
N ARG A 140 -15.53 6.93 36.86
CA ARG A 140 -14.50 7.93 37.24
C ARG A 140 -13.20 7.70 36.46
N LYS A 141 -12.61 8.77 35.94
CA LYS A 141 -11.25 8.70 35.40
C LYS A 141 -10.26 8.36 36.52
N VAL A 142 -9.25 7.56 36.18
CA VAL A 142 -8.14 7.30 37.10
C VAL A 142 -7.48 8.64 37.41
N ASP A 143 -7.56 9.07 38.68
CA ASP A 143 -6.90 10.27 39.19
C ASP A 143 -5.58 9.87 39.84
N SER A 144 -4.55 10.70 39.67
CA SER A 144 -3.25 10.53 40.33
C SER A 144 -3.31 10.50 41.86
N ASN A 145 -4.41 10.98 42.45
CA ASN A 145 -4.65 11.02 43.88
C ASN A 145 -5.35 9.77 44.46
N MET A 146 -5.69 8.79 43.57
CA MET A 146 -6.31 7.54 44.02
C MET A 146 -5.29 6.61 44.68
N THR A 147 -5.69 5.92 45.76
CA THR A 147 -4.88 4.85 46.31
C THR A 147 -4.76 3.66 45.36
N SER A 148 -3.74 2.84 45.56
CA SER A 148 -3.50 1.64 44.76
C SER A 148 -4.73 0.70 44.73
N GLU A 149 -5.41 0.54 45.85
CA GLU A 149 -6.63 -0.26 45.99
C GLU A 149 -7.80 0.34 45.21
N GLN A 150 -7.97 1.66 45.22
CA GLN A 150 -9.00 2.35 44.44
C GLN A 150 -8.76 2.27 42.96
N GLN A 151 -7.50 2.33 42.50
CA GLN A 151 -7.14 2.15 41.11
C GLN A 151 -7.40 0.71 40.63
N GLN A 152 -7.12 -0.26 41.51
CA GLN A 152 -7.33 -1.68 41.21
C GLN A 152 -8.83 -2.02 41.12
N ALA A 153 -9.64 -1.49 42.03
CA ALA A 153 -11.10 -1.61 42.00
C ALA A 153 -11.70 -0.99 40.72
N LEU A 154 -11.25 0.18 40.30
CA LEU A 154 -11.72 0.85 39.11
C LEU A 154 -11.31 0.11 37.81
N ARG A 155 -10.15 -0.56 37.82
CA ARG A 155 -9.75 -1.44 36.67
C ARG A 155 -10.61 -2.67 36.60
N ALA A 156 -10.89 -3.31 37.72
CA ALA A 156 -11.78 -4.47 37.79
C ALA A 156 -13.20 -4.13 37.31
N GLU A 157 -13.75 -2.99 37.77
CA GLU A 157 -15.05 -2.49 37.32
C GLU A 157 -15.10 -2.23 35.80
N ARG A 158 -14.00 -1.70 35.23
CA ARG A 158 -13.87 -1.52 33.78
C ARG A 158 -13.79 -2.85 33.01
N GLU A 159 -13.04 -3.80 33.53
CA GLU A 159 -12.92 -5.13 32.90
C GLU A 159 -14.25 -5.86 32.93
N GLU A 160 -14.97 -5.82 34.05
CA GLU A 160 -16.29 -6.42 34.17
C GLU A 160 -17.31 -5.77 33.23
N HIS A 161 -17.33 -4.43 33.13
CA HIS A 161 -18.18 -3.71 32.19
C HIS A 161 -17.85 -4.06 30.73
N ASN A 162 -16.57 -4.11 30.36
CA ASN A 162 -16.15 -4.48 29.00
C ASN A 162 -16.52 -5.94 28.66
N LEU A 163 -16.45 -6.84 29.64
CA LEU A 163 -16.86 -8.24 29.49
C LEU A 163 -18.37 -8.36 29.30
N GLU A 164 -19.14 -7.60 30.08
CA GLU A 164 -20.59 -7.57 29.96
C GLU A 164 -21.07 -6.94 28.64
N GLU A 165 -20.40 -5.90 28.17
CA GLU A 165 -20.66 -5.31 26.84
C GLU A 165 -20.32 -6.28 25.72
N ALA A 166 -19.18 -6.97 25.80
CA ALA A 166 -18.81 -8.00 24.82
C ALA A 166 -19.88 -9.11 24.75
N ARG A 167 -20.35 -9.58 25.92
CA ARG A 167 -21.41 -10.60 25.97
C ARG A 167 -22.74 -10.12 25.37
N ARG A 168 -23.14 -8.87 25.60
CA ARG A 168 -24.34 -8.27 25.01
C ARG A 168 -24.25 -8.14 23.49
N VAL A 169 -23.05 -7.80 22.99
CA VAL A 169 -22.79 -7.75 21.54
C VAL A 169 -22.88 -9.14 20.94
N ASP A 170 -22.30 -10.16 21.57
CA ASP A 170 -22.38 -11.55 21.11
C ASP A 170 -23.81 -12.09 21.14
N GLU A 171 -24.60 -11.78 22.18
CA GLU A 171 -26.02 -12.15 22.27
C GLU A 171 -26.86 -11.47 21.18
N ALA A 172 -26.61 -10.18 20.89
CA ALA A 172 -27.29 -9.47 19.81
C ALA A 172 -26.90 -10.01 18.42
N ILE A 173 -25.66 -10.46 18.24
CA ILE A 173 -25.19 -11.16 17.04
C ILE A 173 -25.94 -12.48 16.87
N GLU A 174 -26.07 -13.27 17.93
CA GLU A 174 -26.77 -14.57 17.89
C GLU A 174 -28.27 -14.42 17.68
N GLU A 175 -28.93 -13.43 18.29
CA GLU A 175 -30.33 -13.13 18.03
C GLU A 175 -30.56 -12.76 16.56
N ARG A 176 -29.71 -11.90 16.00
CA ARG A 176 -29.80 -11.50 14.58
C ARG A 176 -29.49 -12.66 13.62
N LYS A 177 -28.57 -13.56 13.97
CA LYS A 177 -28.36 -14.80 13.21
C LYS A 177 -29.60 -15.68 13.19
N LYS A 178 -30.38 -15.70 14.26
CA LYS A 178 -31.66 -16.42 14.34
C LYS A 178 -32.79 -15.75 13.55
N GLU A 179 -32.83 -14.42 13.53
CA GLU A 179 -33.82 -13.65 12.76
C GLU A 179 -33.61 -13.74 11.25
N VAL A 180 -32.38 -13.79 10.78
CA VAL A 180 -32.05 -13.81 9.34
C VAL A 180 -32.07 -15.21 8.74
N GLY A 181 -32.15 -16.28 9.56
CA GLY A 181 -32.45 -17.67 9.15
C GLY A 181 -31.48 -18.36 8.20
N GLU A 182 -30.51 -17.63 7.61
CA GLU A 182 -29.47 -18.15 6.74
C GLU A 182 -28.14 -17.54 7.12
N LYS A 183 -27.11 -18.37 7.26
CA LYS A 183 -25.70 -17.88 7.28
C LYS A 183 -25.43 -17.19 5.94
N LEU A 184 -25.58 -15.88 5.90
CA LEU A 184 -25.05 -15.07 4.80
C LEU A 184 -23.54 -15.31 4.75
N ASP A 185 -23.10 -16.05 3.74
CA ASP A 185 -21.66 -16.25 3.47
C ASP A 185 -21.05 -14.93 3.03
N ILE A 186 -20.49 -14.19 4.00
CA ILE A 186 -19.89 -12.89 3.77
C ILE A 186 -18.51 -13.08 3.20
N LYS A 187 -18.33 -12.65 1.98
CA LYS A 187 -17.05 -12.66 1.31
C LYS A 187 -16.24 -11.44 1.73
N LYS A 188 -14.95 -11.65 2.00
CA LYS A 188 -13.98 -10.58 2.27
C LYS A 188 -13.12 -10.40 1.04
N LYS A 189 -12.82 -9.13 0.71
CA LYS A 189 -11.90 -8.79 -0.37
C LYS A 189 -11.01 -7.64 0.09
N ILE A 190 -9.72 -7.73 -0.21
CA ILE A 190 -8.74 -6.71 0.12
C ILE A 190 -8.35 -5.99 -1.16
N VAL A 191 -8.36 -4.66 -1.13
CA VAL A 191 -7.78 -3.82 -2.19
C VAL A 191 -6.62 -3.06 -1.59
N TYR A 192 -5.42 -3.33 -2.07
CA TYR A 192 -4.23 -2.58 -1.71
C TYR A 192 -3.91 -1.57 -2.82
N GLU A 193 -4.28 -0.32 -2.61
CA GLU A 193 -4.01 0.76 -3.56
C GLU A 193 -2.55 1.22 -3.45
N GLU A 194 -1.95 1.48 -4.62
CA GLU A 194 -0.55 1.90 -4.74
C GLU A 194 0.44 0.89 -4.16
N ILE A 195 0.21 -0.40 -4.42
CA ILE A 195 1.11 -1.47 -3.98
C ILE A 195 2.55 -1.28 -4.51
N ILE A 196 2.71 -0.70 -5.71
CA ILE A 196 4.02 -0.24 -6.21
C ILE A 196 4.18 1.23 -5.81
N GLU A 197 5.22 1.51 -5.06
CA GLU A 197 5.53 2.84 -4.56
C GLU A 197 6.47 3.58 -5.55
N PRO A 198 6.05 4.75 -6.07
CA PRO A 198 6.80 5.45 -7.12
C PRO A 198 8.20 5.88 -6.73
N THR A 199 8.42 6.21 -5.47
CA THR A 199 9.71 6.72 -4.98
C THR A 199 10.63 5.63 -4.45
N GLY A 200 10.18 4.35 -4.46
CA GLY A 200 10.92 3.22 -3.90
C GLY A 200 10.94 3.17 -2.37
N LYS A 201 10.18 4.05 -1.69
CA LYS A 201 10.14 4.12 -0.22
C LYS A 201 9.07 3.19 0.36
N TYR A 202 9.40 1.91 0.45
CA TYR A 202 8.57 0.91 1.10
C TYR A 202 8.75 0.95 2.62
N ILE A 203 7.74 0.49 3.36
CA ILE A 203 7.92 0.25 4.79
C ILE A 203 8.80 -0.98 5.01
N LYS A 204 9.44 -1.06 6.18
CA LYS A 204 10.33 -2.17 6.51
C LYS A 204 9.57 -3.50 6.43
N ASN A 205 10.11 -4.48 5.70
CA ASN A 205 9.53 -5.82 5.51
C ASN A 205 8.06 -5.75 5.02
N GLU A 206 7.78 -4.86 4.07
CA GLU A 206 6.40 -4.57 3.64
C GLU A 206 5.68 -5.81 3.11
N VAL A 207 6.38 -6.68 2.39
CA VAL A 207 5.79 -7.91 1.82
C VAL A 207 5.36 -8.86 2.93
N GLU A 208 6.21 -9.07 3.94
CA GLU A 208 5.91 -9.90 5.10
C GLU A 208 4.77 -9.31 5.93
N GLN A 209 4.76 -7.98 6.14
CA GLN A 209 3.66 -7.30 6.83
C GLN A 209 2.34 -7.46 6.08
N LEU A 210 2.37 -7.44 4.74
CA LEU A 210 1.17 -7.71 3.94
C LEU A 210 0.69 -9.16 4.10
N PHE A 211 1.58 -10.13 4.22
CA PHE A 211 1.19 -11.51 4.53
C PHE A 211 0.56 -11.65 5.91
N GLU A 212 1.16 -11.06 6.93
CA GLU A 212 0.61 -11.08 8.29
C GLU A 212 -0.78 -10.43 8.32
N PHE A 213 -0.93 -9.29 7.67
CA PHE A 213 -2.23 -8.64 7.50
C PHE A 213 -3.23 -9.55 6.78
N TYR A 214 -2.82 -10.16 5.66
CA TYR A 214 -3.66 -11.04 4.87
C TYR A 214 -4.13 -12.25 5.69
N VAL A 215 -3.24 -12.94 6.38
CA VAL A 215 -3.58 -14.11 7.22
C VAL A 215 -4.56 -13.74 8.33
N THR A 216 -4.36 -12.56 8.95
CA THR A 216 -5.26 -12.05 10.00
C THR A 216 -6.67 -11.80 9.48
N VAL A 217 -6.80 -11.28 8.25
CA VAL A 217 -8.10 -11.03 7.62
C VAL A 217 -8.72 -12.31 7.07
N ASP A 218 -7.92 -13.15 6.41
CA ASP A 218 -8.39 -14.33 5.68
C ASP A 218 -8.94 -15.40 6.60
N ARG A 219 -8.26 -15.73 7.69
CA ARG A 219 -8.68 -16.79 8.62
C ARG A 219 -9.17 -18.05 7.90
N TYR A 220 -8.47 -18.44 6.83
CA TYR A 220 -8.77 -19.60 5.99
C TYR A 220 -10.07 -19.53 5.19
N THR A 221 -10.57 -18.33 4.90
CA THR A 221 -11.80 -18.11 4.11
C THR A 221 -11.55 -17.86 2.62
N ASN A 222 -10.29 -17.96 2.15
CA ASN A 222 -9.87 -17.67 0.77
C ASN A 222 -10.21 -16.24 0.33
N THR A 223 -9.91 -15.29 1.18
CA THR A 223 -10.04 -13.86 0.90
C THR A 223 -9.23 -13.47 -0.32
N GLN A 224 -9.82 -12.78 -1.27
CA GLN A 224 -9.11 -12.29 -2.45
C GLN A 224 -8.38 -10.98 -2.14
N LEU A 225 -7.12 -10.86 -2.61
CA LEU A 225 -6.34 -9.63 -2.53
C LEU A 225 -6.09 -9.07 -3.93
N PHE A 226 -6.38 -7.78 -4.12
CA PHE A 226 -6.17 -7.02 -5.34
C PHE A 226 -5.19 -5.88 -5.09
N GLY A 227 -3.95 -6.04 -5.54
CA GLY A 227 -2.95 -4.98 -5.53
C GLY A 227 -3.10 -4.12 -6.79
N ILE A 228 -3.35 -2.82 -6.62
CA ILE A 228 -3.54 -1.89 -7.73
C ILE A 228 -2.35 -0.95 -7.79
N ALA A 229 -1.73 -0.81 -8.95
CA ALA A 229 -0.65 0.15 -9.16
C ALA A 229 -0.60 0.72 -10.57
N ASN A 230 0.06 1.86 -10.67
CA ASN A 230 0.62 2.30 -11.93
C ASN A 230 1.97 1.59 -12.11
N LEU A 231 2.27 1.12 -13.30
CA LEU A 231 3.55 0.48 -13.57
C LEU A 231 4.60 1.57 -13.77
N MET A 232 5.27 1.97 -12.70
CA MET A 232 6.29 3.03 -12.71
C MET A 232 7.71 2.47 -12.68
N THR A 233 7.88 1.25 -12.19
CA THR A 233 9.15 0.53 -12.14
C THR A 233 8.91 -0.96 -12.21
N SER A 234 9.76 -1.69 -12.91
CA SER A 234 9.76 -3.15 -12.92
C SER A 234 10.54 -3.74 -11.73
N TYR A 235 11.20 -2.89 -10.95
CA TYR A 235 11.96 -3.29 -9.77
C TYR A 235 11.28 -2.83 -8.49
N ASN A 236 10.70 -3.77 -7.76
CA ASN A 236 10.05 -3.52 -6.49
C ASN A 236 10.00 -4.79 -5.64
N PRO A 237 9.84 -4.70 -4.29
CA PRO A 237 9.88 -5.86 -3.38
C PRO A 237 8.90 -6.97 -3.73
N TYR A 238 7.73 -6.63 -4.22
CA TYR A 238 6.70 -7.62 -4.60
C TYR A 238 7.10 -8.42 -5.81
N PHE A 239 7.64 -7.76 -6.85
CA PHE A 239 8.08 -8.45 -8.06
C PHE A 239 9.26 -9.37 -7.76
N GLU A 240 10.19 -8.92 -6.94
CA GLU A 240 11.32 -9.74 -6.50
C GLU A 240 10.85 -10.95 -5.70
N TYR A 241 10.03 -10.73 -4.68
CA TYR A 241 9.53 -11.79 -3.81
C TYR A 241 8.74 -12.85 -4.57
N PHE A 242 7.85 -12.43 -5.47
CA PHE A 242 7.03 -13.34 -6.27
C PHE A 242 7.73 -13.88 -7.52
N GLY A 243 8.92 -13.39 -7.86
CA GLY A 243 9.64 -13.76 -9.08
C GLY A 243 8.96 -13.26 -10.36
N ILE A 244 8.26 -12.11 -10.28
CA ILE A 244 7.61 -11.48 -11.43
C ILE A 244 8.70 -10.85 -12.30
N ARG A 245 8.69 -11.21 -13.59
CA ARG A 245 9.55 -10.59 -14.61
C ARG A 245 8.68 -9.93 -15.65
N PRO A 246 9.16 -8.89 -16.34
CA PRO A 246 8.41 -8.21 -17.40
C PRO A 246 7.84 -9.22 -18.40
N PHE A 247 6.63 -8.99 -18.84
CA PHE A 247 5.92 -9.80 -19.82
C PHE A 247 4.96 -8.93 -20.64
N THR A 248 4.64 -9.38 -21.84
CA THR A 248 3.84 -8.61 -22.82
C THR A 248 2.35 -9.00 -22.85
N GLN A 249 2.02 -10.17 -22.29
CA GLN A 249 0.63 -10.66 -22.26
C GLN A 249 -0.23 -9.76 -21.36
N GLU A 250 -1.52 -9.66 -21.62
CA GLU A 250 -2.44 -8.96 -20.73
C GLU A 250 -2.53 -9.64 -19.36
N PHE A 251 -2.57 -10.98 -19.33
CA PHE A 251 -2.64 -11.76 -18.09
C PHE A 251 -1.53 -12.79 -18.02
N LYS A 252 -0.91 -12.92 -16.85
CA LYS A 252 0.05 -13.98 -16.60
C LYS A 252 -0.07 -14.52 -15.17
N TRP A 253 -0.08 -15.84 -15.04
CA TRP A 253 -0.11 -16.54 -13.77
C TRP A 253 1.30 -16.78 -13.19
N PHE A 254 1.39 -16.63 -11.88
CA PHE A 254 2.58 -16.92 -11.09
C PHE A 254 2.22 -17.79 -9.90
N LYS A 255 3.25 -18.34 -9.20
CA LYS A 255 3.08 -19.09 -7.95
C LYS A 255 1.97 -20.15 -8.04
N ASN A 256 2.13 -21.09 -8.98
CA ASN A 256 1.20 -22.21 -9.16
C ASN A 256 -0.27 -21.77 -9.35
N LYS A 257 -0.50 -20.76 -10.14
CA LYS A 257 -1.84 -20.17 -10.41
C LYS A 257 -2.53 -19.58 -9.18
N THR A 258 -1.75 -19.12 -8.20
CA THR A 258 -2.29 -18.43 -7.02
C THR A 258 -2.29 -16.91 -7.21
N LEU A 259 -1.26 -16.39 -7.89
CA LEU A 259 -1.10 -14.98 -8.19
C LEU A 259 -1.32 -14.72 -9.69
N LEU A 260 -2.29 -13.88 -10.03
CA LEU A 260 -2.53 -13.40 -11.38
C LEU A 260 -2.06 -11.97 -11.53
N VAL A 261 -1.24 -11.69 -12.53
CA VAL A 261 -0.80 -10.32 -12.85
C VAL A 261 -1.44 -9.90 -14.17
N GLN A 262 -2.08 -8.73 -14.16
CA GLN A 262 -2.69 -8.12 -15.34
C GLN A 262 -1.95 -6.84 -15.73
N ASN A 263 -1.53 -6.75 -16.98
CA ASN A 263 -1.10 -5.52 -17.62
C ASN A 263 -2.30 -4.84 -18.28
N VAL A 264 -2.83 -3.80 -17.64
CA VAL A 264 -4.01 -3.08 -18.13
C VAL A 264 -3.60 -2.11 -19.23
N LYS A 265 -4.15 -2.29 -20.41
CA LYS A 265 -4.07 -1.35 -21.53
C LYS A 265 -5.47 -1.04 -22.02
N ILE A 266 -5.81 0.21 -22.17
CA ILE A 266 -7.11 0.66 -22.67
C ILE A 266 -6.92 1.23 -24.08
N LYS A 267 -7.63 0.64 -25.04
CA LYS A 267 -7.58 1.08 -26.43
C LYS A 267 -8.01 2.55 -26.55
N GLY A 268 -7.20 3.34 -27.26
CA GLY A 268 -7.45 4.77 -27.47
C GLY A 268 -7.04 5.67 -26.30
N MET A 269 -6.52 5.12 -25.19
CA MET A 269 -6.01 5.94 -24.08
C MET A 269 -4.74 6.69 -24.48
N GLU A 270 -3.87 6.04 -25.24
CA GLU A 270 -2.65 6.66 -25.76
C GLU A 270 -2.97 7.89 -26.64
N ASP A 271 -3.90 7.72 -27.61
CA ASP A 271 -4.33 8.82 -28.49
C ASP A 271 -4.99 9.94 -27.69
N PHE A 272 -5.84 9.58 -26.74
CA PHE A 272 -6.46 10.54 -25.82
C PHE A 272 -5.43 11.33 -25.02
N VAL A 273 -4.42 10.68 -24.45
CA VAL A 273 -3.35 11.35 -23.68
C VAL A 273 -2.54 12.27 -24.59
N LYS A 274 -2.20 11.82 -25.81
CA LYS A 274 -1.48 12.64 -26.80
C LYS A 274 -2.27 13.86 -27.24
N SER A 275 -3.59 13.79 -27.30
CA SER A 275 -4.46 14.91 -27.64
C SER A 275 -4.55 15.99 -26.53
N GLN A 276 -4.13 15.67 -25.30
CA GLN A 276 -4.21 16.60 -24.19
C GLN A 276 -3.15 17.70 -24.31
N ARG A 277 -3.55 18.95 -24.14
CA ARG A 277 -2.63 20.10 -24.20
C ARG A 277 -1.40 19.97 -23.27
N PHE A 278 -1.57 19.28 -22.15
CA PHE A 278 -0.48 19.00 -21.21
C PHE A 278 0.59 18.11 -21.85
N PHE A 279 0.21 17.19 -22.75
CA PHE A 279 1.16 16.25 -23.36
C PHE A 279 2.27 16.98 -24.14
N ASN A 280 1.97 18.10 -24.76
CA ASN A 280 2.97 18.91 -25.45
C ASN A 280 4.13 19.40 -24.57
N LEU A 281 3.96 19.40 -23.24
CA LEU A 281 5.02 19.77 -22.28
C LEU A 281 5.95 18.59 -21.97
N VAL A 282 5.47 17.38 -22.19
CA VAL A 282 6.18 16.14 -21.78
C VAL A 282 6.50 15.23 -22.98
N GLU A 283 6.09 15.62 -24.17
CA GLU A 283 6.41 14.88 -25.40
C GLU A 283 7.93 14.76 -25.58
N GLY A 284 8.38 13.53 -25.90
CA GLY A 284 9.81 13.22 -26.05
C GLY A 284 10.60 13.13 -24.74
N THR A 285 9.92 13.08 -23.58
CA THR A 285 10.51 12.80 -22.27
C THR A 285 10.10 11.43 -21.77
N ASP A 286 10.89 10.86 -20.82
CA ASP A 286 10.58 9.58 -20.15
C ASP A 286 9.18 9.61 -19.51
N TYR A 287 8.75 10.78 -19.02
CA TYR A 287 7.41 10.95 -18.46
C TYR A 287 6.32 10.92 -19.52
N GLY A 288 6.57 11.46 -20.71
CA GLY A 288 5.68 11.37 -21.87
C GLY A 288 5.52 9.91 -22.33
N ASP A 289 6.63 9.18 -22.42
CA ASP A 289 6.64 7.75 -22.76
C ASP A 289 5.91 6.90 -21.72
N TYR A 290 6.09 7.22 -20.43
CA TYR A 290 5.34 6.59 -19.35
C TYR A 290 3.82 6.80 -19.49
N LEU A 291 3.38 8.00 -19.86
CA LEU A 291 1.97 8.31 -20.02
C LEU A 291 1.32 7.60 -21.21
N THR A 292 2.06 7.30 -22.26
CA THR A 292 1.52 6.77 -23.52
C THR A 292 1.77 5.28 -23.71
N ASN A 293 2.94 4.79 -23.31
CA ASN A 293 3.39 3.43 -23.63
C ASN A 293 3.36 2.49 -22.42
N ASN A 294 2.91 2.97 -21.25
CA ASN A 294 3.01 2.23 -19.99
C ASN A 294 4.46 1.75 -19.71
N THR A 295 5.42 2.47 -20.28
CA THR A 295 6.84 2.25 -20.01
C THR A 295 7.12 2.83 -18.65
N PRO A 296 7.80 2.12 -17.74
CA PRO A 296 8.21 2.68 -16.47
C PRO A 296 9.01 3.97 -16.70
N TRP A 297 8.48 5.13 -16.28
CA TRP A 297 9.19 6.41 -16.42
C TRP A 297 10.47 6.46 -15.56
N GLN A 298 10.49 5.65 -14.51
CA GLN A 298 11.73 5.29 -13.85
C GLN A 298 12.30 4.10 -14.62
N ASP A 299 13.17 4.37 -15.57
CA ASP A 299 14.02 3.34 -16.14
C ASP A 299 14.63 2.55 -14.98
N ASP A 300 14.65 1.23 -15.07
CA ASP A 300 15.36 0.38 -14.09
C ASP A 300 16.84 0.79 -13.96
N ASN A 301 17.34 1.49 -14.97
CA ASN A 301 18.65 2.09 -14.98
C ASN A 301 18.71 3.50 -14.34
N PHE A 302 17.59 4.06 -13.85
CA PHE A 302 17.63 5.37 -13.19
C PHE A 302 18.62 5.36 -12.02
N GLY A 303 19.56 6.29 -12.08
CA GLY A 303 20.65 6.37 -11.12
C GLY A 303 21.74 5.29 -11.29
N ILE A 304 21.65 4.42 -12.30
CA ILE A 304 22.71 3.46 -12.61
C ILE A 304 23.77 4.15 -13.46
N GLU A 305 24.91 4.37 -12.85
CA GLU A 305 26.04 5.05 -13.47
C GLU A 305 27.36 4.55 -12.88
N LYS A 306 28.34 4.29 -13.73
CA LYS A 306 29.68 3.92 -13.28
C LYS A 306 30.37 5.13 -12.65
N ARG A 307 30.94 4.93 -11.48
CA ARG A 307 31.68 5.99 -10.81
C ARG A 307 32.85 6.53 -11.69
N PRO A 308 33.08 7.84 -11.71
CA PRO A 308 34.25 8.44 -12.34
C PRO A 308 35.57 7.92 -11.72
N ALA A 309 36.61 7.80 -12.54
CA ALA A 309 37.91 7.33 -12.06
C ALA A 309 38.50 8.27 -10.98
N LYS A 310 38.14 9.56 -11.02
CA LYS A 310 38.57 10.59 -10.07
C LYS A 310 37.75 10.59 -8.75
N ALA A 311 36.71 9.79 -8.64
CA ALA A 311 35.92 9.71 -7.42
C ALA A 311 36.77 9.23 -6.24
N LYS A 312 36.56 9.84 -5.08
CA LYS A 312 37.31 9.54 -3.84
C LYS A 312 36.46 8.63 -2.97
N LEU A 313 37.04 7.53 -2.48
CA LEU A 313 36.39 6.67 -1.50
C LEU A 313 36.23 7.43 -0.19
N ARG A 314 35.02 7.39 0.36
CA ARG A 314 34.70 7.98 1.67
C ARG A 314 34.59 6.90 2.74
N TYR A 315 33.80 5.87 2.46
CA TYR A 315 33.50 4.78 3.38
C TYR A 315 33.30 3.47 2.63
N ASN A 316 33.44 2.36 3.33
CA ASN A 316 32.85 1.10 2.92
C ASN A 316 31.54 0.88 3.63
N ALA A 317 30.64 0.09 3.02
CA ALA A 317 29.47 -0.42 3.69
C ALA A 317 29.34 -1.94 3.46
N LYS A 318 28.80 -2.65 4.44
CA LYS A 318 28.55 -4.09 4.38
C LYS A 318 27.11 -4.41 4.75
N MET A 319 26.43 -5.13 3.87
CA MET A 319 25.05 -5.56 4.05
C MET A 319 24.85 -6.89 3.34
N HIS A 320 24.09 -7.84 3.93
CA HIS A 320 23.82 -9.17 3.37
C HIS A 320 25.09 -9.92 2.89
N GLY A 321 26.21 -9.75 3.60
CA GLY A 321 27.48 -10.37 3.22
C GLY A 321 28.19 -9.71 2.03
N GLN A 322 27.62 -8.69 1.43
CA GLN A 322 28.22 -7.91 0.36
C GLN A 322 28.88 -6.66 0.90
N THR A 323 30.15 -6.42 0.56
CA THR A 323 30.89 -5.17 0.85
C THR A 323 30.96 -4.32 -0.39
N PHE A 324 30.74 -3.02 -0.26
CA PHE A 324 30.79 -2.04 -1.35
C PHE A 324 31.37 -0.70 -0.87
N GLY A 325 31.88 0.08 -1.80
CA GLY A 325 32.45 1.40 -1.52
C GLY A 325 31.45 2.53 -1.79
N ILE A 326 31.50 3.53 -0.93
CA ILE A 326 30.79 4.81 -1.04
C ILE A 326 31.79 5.87 -1.45
N TRP A 327 31.65 6.35 -2.66
CA TRP A 327 32.57 7.27 -3.32
C TRP A 327 31.90 8.63 -3.51
N GLU A 328 32.70 9.68 -3.61
CA GLU A 328 32.21 11.03 -3.86
C GLU A 328 33.01 11.68 -5.01
N TYR A 329 32.26 12.33 -5.89
CA TYR A 329 32.82 13.16 -6.95
C TYR A 329 31.85 14.31 -7.27
N GLU A 330 32.32 15.54 -7.21
CA GLU A 330 31.54 16.75 -7.50
C GLU A 330 30.19 16.82 -6.79
N GLY A 331 30.13 16.42 -5.51
CA GLY A 331 28.93 16.44 -4.70
C GLY A 331 27.94 15.30 -4.96
N ILE A 332 28.26 14.37 -5.85
CA ILE A 332 27.48 13.17 -6.13
C ILE A 332 28.09 11.98 -5.41
N ILE A 333 27.26 11.19 -4.78
CA ILE A 333 27.62 9.93 -4.13
C ILE A 333 27.48 8.78 -5.12
N TYR A 334 28.55 8.02 -5.31
CA TYR A 334 28.59 6.83 -6.17
C TYR A 334 28.77 5.58 -5.33
N ILE A 335 27.89 4.62 -5.52
CA ILE A 335 27.93 3.31 -4.88
C ILE A 335 28.54 2.30 -5.87
N SER A 336 29.62 1.65 -5.47
CA SER A 336 30.36 0.74 -6.34
C SER A 336 30.77 -0.53 -5.60
N SER A 337 30.80 -1.66 -6.31
CA SER A 337 31.36 -2.92 -5.84
C SER A 337 32.85 -2.84 -5.47
N LYS A 338 33.55 -1.81 -5.95
CA LYS A 338 34.95 -1.55 -5.59
C LYS A 338 35.00 -0.87 -4.23
N TYR A 339 35.84 -1.41 -3.34
CA TYR A 339 36.06 -0.90 -1.99
C TYR A 339 37.56 -1.05 -1.65
N ASN A 340 38.02 -0.43 -0.56
CA ASN A 340 39.37 -0.61 -0.04
C ASN A 340 39.29 -1.06 1.41
N ARG A 341 39.87 -2.20 1.73
CA ARG A 341 39.86 -2.85 3.06
C ARG A 341 40.47 -2.00 4.18
N GLU A 342 41.30 -1.06 3.82
CA GLU A 342 41.93 -0.14 4.78
C GLU A 342 41.01 0.99 5.24
N TYR A 343 39.85 1.15 4.57
CA TYR A 343 38.89 2.18 4.92
C TYR A 343 37.86 1.64 5.91
N MET A 344 37.39 2.56 6.75
CA MET A 344 36.33 2.33 7.72
C MET A 344 35.11 1.68 7.05
N THR A 345 34.64 0.56 7.59
CA THR A 345 33.49 -0.19 7.09
C THR A 345 32.31 -0.04 8.04
N PHE A 346 31.17 0.37 7.50
CA PHE A 346 29.90 0.42 8.22
C PHE A 346 29.09 -0.83 7.90
N SER A 347 28.62 -1.52 8.93
CA SER A 347 27.91 -2.79 8.79
C SER A 347 26.46 -2.69 9.26
N GLY A 348 25.55 -3.19 8.42
CA GLY A 348 24.15 -3.43 8.78
C GLY A 348 23.90 -4.82 9.36
N LEU A 349 24.94 -5.59 9.69
CA LEU A 349 24.81 -6.91 10.27
C LEU A 349 24.63 -6.85 11.78
N LYS A 350 23.90 -7.81 12.35
CA LYS A 350 23.70 -7.94 13.81
C LYS A 350 25.00 -8.22 14.58
N SER A 351 25.90 -9.00 13.99
CA SER A 351 27.21 -9.29 14.55
C SER A 351 28.25 -8.51 13.73
N LEU A 352 28.95 -7.60 14.36
CA LEU A 352 30.05 -6.87 13.76
C LEU A 352 31.28 -7.77 13.62
N GLU A 353 32.00 -7.64 12.54
CA GLU A 353 33.23 -8.37 12.29
C GLU A 353 34.41 -7.39 12.39
N GLY A 354 35.38 -7.72 13.23
CA GLY A 354 36.59 -6.91 13.39
C GLY A 354 36.28 -5.47 13.83
N ASP A 355 36.79 -4.49 13.06
CA ASP A 355 36.65 -3.05 13.33
C ASP A 355 35.43 -2.44 12.62
N ASP A 356 34.45 -3.24 12.20
CA ASP A 356 33.23 -2.77 11.56
C ASP A 356 32.41 -1.90 12.52
N ILE A 357 31.83 -0.83 11.99
CA ILE A 357 30.99 0.12 12.75
C ILE A 357 29.52 -0.14 12.41
N ALA A 358 28.66 -0.27 13.42
CA ALA A 358 27.25 -0.42 13.20
C ALA A 358 26.63 0.79 12.50
N ILE A 359 25.79 0.55 11.50
CA ILE A 359 24.97 1.60 10.89
C ILE A 359 23.89 2.01 11.87
N LYS A 360 23.85 3.31 12.23
CA LYS A 360 22.82 3.88 13.10
C LYS A 360 21.88 4.77 12.33
N LYS A 361 20.59 4.65 12.58
CA LYS A 361 19.55 5.44 11.93
C LYS A 361 19.73 6.93 12.22
N GLY A 362 19.72 7.74 11.17
CA GLY A 362 19.85 9.20 11.28
C GLY A 362 21.27 9.72 11.49
N GLU A 363 22.28 8.84 11.59
CA GLU A 363 23.68 9.22 11.85
C GLU A 363 24.62 8.72 10.76
N GLY A 364 25.82 9.30 10.69
CA GLY A 364 26.93 8.87 9.85
C GLY A 364 26.53 8.56 8.41
N ILE A 365 26.82 7.33 8.00
CA ILE A 365 26.55 6.84 6.64
C ILE A 365 25.07 6.82 6.28
N HIS A 366 24.17 6.48 7.22
CA HIS A 366 22.72 6.50 6.97
C HIS A 366 22.26 7.91 6.61
N LYS A 367 22.67 8.93 7.38
CA LYS A 367 22.33 10.32 7.09
C LYS A 367 22.87 10.76 5.73
N LEU A 368 24.12 10.39 5.42
CA LEU A 368 24.75 10.71 4.12
C LEU A 368 23.95 10.13 2.95
N LEU A 369 23.65 8.83 3.00
CA LEU A 369 22.92 8.13 1.94
C LEU A 369 21.49 8.65 1.79
N ASN A 370 20.80 8.87 2.89
CA ASN A 370 19.43 9.42 2.87
C ASN A 370 19.42 10.83 2.28
N THR A 371 20.31 11.71 2.71
CA THR A 371 20.39 13.08 2.17
C THR A 371 20.72 13.07 0.68
N ALA A 372 21.69 12.26 0.24
CA ALA A 372 22.04 12.15 -1.16
C ALA A 372 20.88 11.61 -2.02
N SER A 373 20.10 10.68 -1.48
CA SER A 373 18.90 10.16 -2.14
C SER A 373 17.81 11.22 -2.24
N ASP A 374 17.55 11.95 -1.16
CA ASP A 374 16.49 12.98 -1.11
C ASP A 374 16.70 14.11 -2.12
N ILE A 375 17.96 14.48 -2.39
CA ILE A 375 18.31 15.52 -3.37
C ILE A 375 18.66 14.97 -4.75
N GLY A 376 18.52 13.65 -4.98
CA GLY A 376 18.84 13.02 -6.27
C GLY A 376 20.35 12.96 -6.60
N ALA A 377 21.23 13.17 -5.62
CA ALA A 377 22.69 13.19 -5.77
C ALA A 377 23.34 11.83 -5.44
N ILE A 378 22.68 10.72 -5.80
CA ILE A 378 23.23 9.37 -5.61
C ILE A 378 23.20 8.58 -6.93
N ARG A 379 24.25 7.80 -7.18
CA ARG A 379 24.39 6.93 -8.36
C ARG A 379 24.88 5.56 -7.92
N PHE A 380 24.48 4.54 -8.67
CA PHE A 380 24.77 3.14 -8.34
C PHE A 380 25.42 2.44 -9.52
N GLU A 381 26.42 1.62 -9.26
CA GLU A 381 27.08 0.83 -10.30
C GLU A 381 26.15 -0.23 -10.91
N SER A 382 25.18 -0.70 -10.12
CA SER A 382 24.21 -1.73 -10.54
C SER A 382 22.92 -1.67 -9.74
N ILE A 383 21.86 -2.25 -10.30
CA ILE A 383 20.56 -2.37 -9.65
C ILE A 383 20.65 -3.11 -8.29
N PRO A 384 21.34 -4.27 -8.16
CA PRO A 384 21.48 -4.92 -6.86
C PRO A 384 22.10 -4.04 -5.78
N LEU A 385 23.09 -3.23 -6.12
CA LEU A 385 23.68 -2.28 -5.16
C LEU A 385 22.70 -1.16 -4.78
N ARG A 386 21.90 -0.69 -5.73
CA ARG A 386 20.84 0.28 -5.46
C ARG A 386 19.87 -0.23 -4.38
N GLU A 387 19.44 -1.47 -4.51
CA GLU A 387 18.48 -2.08 -3.59
C GLU A 387 19.03 -2.24 -2.17
N VAL A 388 20.25 -2.75 -2.07
CA VAL A 388 20.94 -2.87 -0.79
C VAL A 388 21.07 -1.50 -0.09
N VAL A 389 21.38 -0.44 -0.85
CA VAL A 389 21.49 0.90 -0.29
C VAL A 389 20.13 1.48 0.10
N TYR A 390 19.08 1.24 -0.68
CA TYR A 390 17.73 1.66 -0.29
C TYR A 390 17.24 0.91 0.95
N GLU A 391 17.62 -0.34 1.14
CA GLU A 391 17.35 -1.05 2.39
C GLU A 391 18.04 -0.37 3.59
N ILE A 392 19.28 0.06 3.43
CA ILE A 392 19.96 0.84 4.46
C ILE A 392 19.21 2.15 4.73
N ILE A 393 18.86 2.92 3.71
CA ILE A 393 18.13 4.19 3.83
C ILE A 393 16.78 3.99 4.55
N ASN A 394 16.08 2.92 4.25
CA ASN A 394 14.79 2.58 4.85
C ASN A 394 14.89 1.93 6.24
N GLY A 395 16.10 1.74 6.77
CA GLY A 395 16.32 1.15 8.09
C GLY A 395 16.11 -0.37 8.15
N GLY A 396 16.33 -1.08 7.02
CA GLY A 396 16.26 -2.53 6.92
C GLY A 396 17.36 -3.30 7.65
N TYR A 397 18.36 -2.60 8.19
CA TYR A 397 19.35 -3.17 9.10
C TYR A 397 18.76 -3.24 10.53
N LYS A 398 19.09 -4.30 11.24
CA LYS A 398 18.63 -4.45 12.63
C LYS A 398 19.48 -3.51 13.47
N ASP A 399 18.81 -2.64 14.23
CA ASP A 399 19.47 -1.85 15.27
C ASP A 399 20.34 -2.79 16.10
N ALA A 400 21.61 -2.45 16.18
CA ALA A 400 22.60 -3.17 16.96
C ALA A 400 22.37 -2.99 18.45
#